data_ac5cf9cdcc6c32cb72bd0050ce10c3ae
#
_entry.id   ac5cf9cdcc6c32cb72bd0050ce10c3ae
#
_cell.length_a   1.000
_cell.length_b   1.000
_cell.length_c   1.000
_cell.angle_alpha   90.00
_cell.angle_beta   90.00
_cell.angle_gamma   90.00
#
_symmetry.space_group_name_H-M   'P 1'
#
loop_
_entity.id
_entity.type
_entity.pdbx_description
1 polymer ?
#
loop_
_entity_poly.entity_id
_entity_poly.type
_entity_poly.pdbx_seq_one_letter_code
_entity_poly.pdbx_strand_id
1 'polypeptide(L)'
;IIQAPPMCINRHSLFARIQQFAGKVYGPIVSAGLAYWQVGDSNYWGHNAVIRVKAFMECCKLPVLKGRAPFGGHILSHDFVEAALIRRGGWSAWLLPELKGSFEECPPSMIDFAVRDRRWCQGNMQHMKVLVSKGLHPVSRVHFIIGIMSYLSSPLWLSFLLVGLATALGRNIFQPEYFPTYYTLFPTWPIFDKFGTISLFVLSMFMLVFPKFLGLIVYLTQNKFKDIGGFFGAVKSVLAEIVFSALSAPIMMMFQSKFVFDIFAGIDAGWNTQNRDETGTSFREAWARHRWHTILGAATTVIVWKYAHSLFWWMLPITVGLMLSIPISMISSREKTGIAARKHKYFIIPEEIRVPEILTEALDFKKQLSHRNGQKFGVENIVDDSVLNALHILMLPVNGPAPEFGTKALEMAKIKLENYINHGLEMDLSREEEIALLYSPDVLKKANLMKQLENCNEL
;
A
#
# COMPACT_ATOMS: atom_id res chain seq x y z
N ILE A 1 -4.92 20.67 -11.56
CA ILE A 1 -4.00 19.75 -10.87
C ILE A 1 -2.83 19.42 -11.79
N ILE A 2 -1.63 19.37 -11.25
CA ILE A 2 -0.43 18.86 -11.92
C ILE A 2 0.09 17.72 -11.05
N GLN A 3 -0.05 16.49 -11.54
CA GLN A 3 0.40 15.26 -10.87
C GLN A 3 1.78 14.88 -11.39
N ALA A 4 2.74 14.69 -10.49
CA ALA A 4 4.02 14.07 -10.80
C ALA A 4 3.95 12.55 -10.51
N PRO A 5 4.61 11.68 -11.29
CA PRO A 5 4.76 10.28 -10.93
C PRO A 5 5.57 10.15 -9.63
N PRO A 6 5.03 9.52 -8.57
CA PRO A 6 5.75 9.30 -7.33
C PRO A 6 6.88 8.30 -7.55
N MET A 7 8.04 8.59 -7.01
CA MET A 7 9.22 7.71 -7.08
C MET A 7 9.53 7.15 -5.70
N CYS A 8 9.30 5.85 -5.52
CA CYS A 8 9.64 5.16 -4.27
C CYS A 8 11.15 5.00 -4.11
N ILE A 9 11.66 5.43 -2.95
CA ILE A 9 13.09 5.39 -2.60
C ILE A 9 13.28 5.12 -1.11
N ASN A 10 14.54 5.02 -0.69
CA ASN A 10 14.97 5.05 0.72
C ASN A 10 14.45 3.88 1.58
N ARG A 11 14.14 2.73 0.97
CA ARG A 11 13.75 1.51 1.70
C ARG A 11 14.68 0.35 1.35
N HIS A 12 14.97 -0.49 2.35
CA HIS A 12 16.00 -1.54 2.25
C HIS A 12 15.44 -2.95 2.27
N SER A 13 14.21 -3.19 2.73
CA SER A 13 13.58 -4.51 2.66
C SER A 13 13.53 -5.03 1.23
N LEU A 14 13.60 -6.34 1.03
CA LEU A 14 13.58 -6.92 -0.32
C LEU A 14 12.27 -6.56 -1.05
N PHE A 15 11.14 -6.56 -0.35
CA PHE A 15 9.83 -6.20 -0.90
C PHE A 15 9.82 -4.76 -1.42
N ALA A 16 10.29 -3.82 -0.60
CA ALA A 16 10.36 -2.42 -0.98
C ALA A 16 11.34 -2.18 -2.14
N ARG A 17 12.50 -2.84 -2.13
CA ARG A 17 13.49 -2.75 -3.23
C ARG A 17 12.94 -3.21 -4.56
N ILE A 18 12.17 -4.31 -4.56
CA ILE A 18 11.48 -4.78 -5.76
C ILE A 18 10.51 -3.72 -6.28
N GLN A 19 9.72 -3.08 -5.41
CA GLN A 19 8.79 -2.03 -5.81
C GLN A 19 9.52 -0.77 -6.32
N GLN A 20 10.58 -0.34 -5.63
CA GLN A 20 11.42 0.80 -6.06
C GLN A 20 12.01 0.55 -7.45
N PHE A 21 12.57 -0.63 -7.68
CA PHE A 21 13.13 -1.02 -8.98
C PHE A 21 12.04 -1.06 -10.07
N ALA A 22 10.90 -1.69 -9.80
CA ALA A 22 9.77 -1.76 -10.71
C ALA A 22 9.25 -0.36 -11.07
N GLY A 23 9.02 0.51 -10.08
CA GLY A 23 8.61 1.90 -10.28
C GLY A 23 9.61 2.71 -11.09
N LYS A 24 10.91 2.43 -10.92
CA LYS A 24 11.98 3.13 -11.66
C LYS A 24 12.12 2.66 -13.11
N VAL A 25 12.04 1.36 -13.35
CA VAL A 25 12.30 0.78 -14.69
C VAL A 25 11.05 0.80 -15.57
N TYR A 26 9.88 0.48 -14.98
CA TYR A 26 8.62 0.37 -15.74
C TYR A 26 7.74 1.62 -15.61
N GLY A 27 7.84 2.32 -14.48
CA GLY A 27 7.03 3.49 -14.17
C GLY A 27 7.02 4.57 -15.24
N PRO A 28 8.17 4.97 -15.79
CA PRO A 28 8.21 6.00 -16.84
C PRO A 28 7.38 5.67 -18.07
N ILE A 29 7.39 4.39 -18.52
CA ILE A 29 6.62 3.94 -19.68
C ILE A 29 5.12 3.97 -19.37
N VAL A 30 4.74 3.45 -18.20
CA VAL A 30 3.34 3.44 -17.77
C VAL A 30 2.83 4.89 -17.61
N SER A 31 3.62 5.75 -16.99
CA SER A 31 3.25 7.16 -16.80
C SER A 31 3.14 7.90 -18.13
N ALA A 32 4.06 7.68 -19.07
CA ALA A 32 3.99 8.28 -20.40
C ALA A 32 2.75 7.79 -21.18
N GLY A 33 2.46 6.50 -21.13
CA GLY A 33 1.26 5.92 -21.74
C GLY A 33 -0.04 6.49 -21.13
N LEU A 34 -0.10 6.63 -19.82
CA LEU A 34 -1.23 7.25 -19.13
C LEU A 34 -1.38 8.72 -19.52
N ALA A 35 -0.30 9.50 -19.49
CA ALA A 35 -0.32 10.92 -19.85
C ALA A 35 -0.75 11.14 -21.30
N TYR A 36 -0.34 10.26 -22.22
CA TYR A 36 -0.66 10.35 -23.64
C TYR A 36 -2.15 10.23 -23.94
N TRP A 37 -2.87 9.29 -23.31
CA TRP A 37 -4.29 9.13 -23.59
C TRP A 37 -5.19 10.02 -22.71
N GLN A 38 -4.72 10.41 -21.50
CA GLN A 38 -5.51 11.22 -20.56
C GLN A 38 -5.45 12.72 -20.88
N VAL A 39 -4.32 13.18 -21.35
CA VAL A 39 -4.06 14.62 -21.64
C VAL A 39 -4.46 15.48 -20.43
N GLY A 40 -5.34 16.48 -20.59
CA GLY A 40 -5.85 17.36 -19.53
C GLY A 40 -6.98 16.78 -18.68
N ASP A 41 -7.32 15.50 -18.86
CA ASP A 41 -8.37 14.76 -18.16
C ASP A 41 -7.78 13.69 -17.20
N SER A 42 -6.55 13.90 -16.75
CA SER A 42 -5.85 12.96 -15.88
C SER A 42 -6.52 12.82 -14.52
N ASN A 43 -6.11 11.79 -13.81
CA ASN A 43 -6.53 11.54 -12.44
C ASN A 43 -5.58 12.21 -11.42
N TYR A 44 -5.96 12.19 -10.14
CA TYR A 44 -5.14 12.64 -9.01
C TYR A 44 -5.02 11.49 -8.00
N TRP A 45 -3.81 11.28 -7.46
CA TRP A 45 -3.51 10.14 -6.60
C TRP A 45 -3.37 10.50 -5.11
N GLY A 46 -3.69 11.76 -4.75
CA GLY A 46 -3.72 12.22 -3.38
C GLY A 46 -2.40 12.76 -2.85
N HIS A 47 -1.30 12.58 -3.58
CA HIS A 47 0.04 13.03 -3.18
C HIS A 47 0.92 13.30 -4.41
N ASN A 48 2.10 13.89 -4.20
CA ASN A 48 3.06 14.21 -5.27
C ASN A 48 2.44 15.08 -6.39
N ALA A 49 1.62 16.04 -6.01
CA ALA A 49 0.92 16.92 -6.95
C ALA A 49 0.82 18.34 -6.44
N VAL A 50 0.66 19.27 -7.38
CA VAL A 50 0.36 20.68 -7.11
C VAL A 50 -1.07 20.98 -7.55
N ILE A 51 -1.85 21.59 -6.66
CA ILE A 51 -3.25 21.94 -6.92
C ILE A 51 -3.42 23.45 -6.83
N ARG A 52 -4.07 24.04 -7.83
CA ARG A 52 -4.44 25.45 -7.78
C ARG A 52 -5.50 25.67 -6.71
N VAL A 53 -5.19 26.48 -5.69
CA VAL A 53 -6.07 26.73 -4.54
C VAL A 53 -7.45 27.20 -4.98
N LYS A 54 -7.54 28.15 -5.93
CA LYS A 54 -8.82 28.65 -6.46
C LYS A 54 -9.68 27.51 -7.01
N ALA A 55 -9.13 26.64 -7.84
CA ALA A 55 -9.87 25.51 -8.43
C ALA A 55 -10.36 24.53 -7.36
N PHE A 56 -9.51 24.27 -6.36
CA PHE A 56 -9.85 23.39 -5.23
C PHE A 56 -11.00 23.95 -4.41
N MET A 57 -10.92 25.22 -4.02
CA MET A 57 -11.94 25.89 -3.20
C MET A 57 -13.29 26.00 -3.93
N GLU A 58 -13.28 26.24 -5.24
CA GLU A 58 -14.51 26.37 -6.03
C GLU A 58 -15.18 25.01 -6.32
N CYS A 59 -14.39 23.94 -6.52
CA CYS A 59 -14.90 22.68 -7.10
C CYS A 59 -14.93 21.51 -6.14
N CYS A 60 -14.02 21.44 -5.15
CA CYS A 60 -13.76 20.21 -4.38
C CYS A 60 -14.59 20.08 -3.09
N LYS A 61 -15.81 20.61 -3.06
CA LYS A 61 -16.74 20.33 -1.95
C LYS A 61 -17.21 18.88 -2.03
N LEU A 62 -16.60 17.99 -1.25
CA LEU A 62 -16.93 16.57 -1.23
C LEU A 62 -18.27 16.34 -0.54
N PRO A 63 -19.17 15.56 -1.15
CA PRO A 63 -20.41 15.15 -0.50
C PRO A 63 -20.15 14.00 0.48
N VAL A 64 -20.95 13.96 1.54
CA VAL A 64 -21.07 12.76 2.39
C VAL A 64 -22.01 11.79 1.69
N LEU A 65 -21.55 10.57 1.41
CA LEU A 65 -22.36 9.56 0.72
C LEU A 65 -23.49 9.05 1.62
N LYS A 66 -24.69 8.95 1.05
CA LYS A 66 -25.86 8.42 1.77
C LYS A 66 -25.68 6.94 2.15
N GLY A 67 -26.20 6.57 3.33
CA GLY A 67 -26.17 5.20 3.84
C GLY A 67 -25.07 4.96 4.85
N ARG A 68 -24.95 3.71 5.34
CA ARG A 68 -23.95 3.31 6.35
C ARG A 68 -22.62 2.93 5.69
N ALA A 69 -21.51 3.05 6.45
CA ALA A 69 -20.24 2.45 6.07
C ALA A 69 -20.45 0.94 5.77
N PRO A 70 -19.64 0.36 4.87
CA PRO A 70 -18.47 0.93 4.17
C PRO A 70 -18.79 1.73 2.90
N PHE A 71 -20.01 1.63 2.35
CA PHE A 71 -20.40 2.34 1.12
C PHE A 71 -20.87 3.78 1.34
N GLY A 72 -21.36 4.13 2.54
CA GLY A 72 -21.77 5.47 2.94
C GLY A 72 -20.71 6.19 3.76
N GLY A 73 -21.02 7.43 4.19
CA GLY A 73 -20.10 8.25 4.97
C GLY A 73 -19.14 9.07 4.13
N HIS A 74 -18.01 9.44 4.71
CA HIS A 74 -16.95 10.19 4.02
C HIS A 74 -16.26 9.32 2.97
N ILE A 75 -15.91 9.95 1.83
CA ILE A 75 -15.22 9.27 0.73
C ILE A 75 -13.76 9.06 1.12
N LEU A 76 -13.30 7.81 1.17
CA LEU A 76 -11.94 7.48 1.59
C LEU A 76 -10.89 7.71 0.50
N SER A 77 -11.20 7.40 -0.76
CA SER A 77 -10.36 7.74 -1.92
C SER A 77 -10.93 8.97 -2.60
N HIS A 78 -10.90 10.10 -1.88
CA HIS A 78 -11.47 11.36 -2.33
C HIS A 78 -10.70 11.98 -3.50
N ASP A 79 -9.43 11.64 -3.65
CA ASP A 79 -8.50 12.20 -4.64
C ASP A 79 -9.04 12.08 -6.07
N PHE A 80 -9.52 10.90 -6.44
CA PHE A 80 -10.14 10.63 -7.74
C PHE A 80 -11.40 11.46 -7.94
N VAL A 81 -12.17 11.65 -6.87
CA VAL A 81 -13.39 12.45 -6.90
C VAL A 81 -13.06 13.94 -7.04
N GLU A 82 -12.04 14.42 -6.36
CA GLU A 82 -11.54 15.80 -6.48
C GLU A 82 -11.09 16.10 -7.90
N ALA A 83 -10.30 15.22 -8.53
CA ALA A 83 -9.92 15.36 -9.93
C ALA A 83 -11.14 15.45 -10.85
N ALA A 84 -12.13 14.58 -10.64
CA ALA A 84 -13.37 14.57 -11.43
C ALA A 84 -14.21 15.83 -11.21
N LEU A 85 -14.24 16.37 -9.99
CA LEU A 85 -14.97 17.61 -9.67
C LEU A 85 -14.26 18.84 -10.25
N ILE A 86 -12.94 18.92 -10.18
CA ILE A 86 -12.12 19.96 -10.81
C ILE A 86 -12.33 19.93 -12.31
N ARG A 87 -12.34 18.77 -12.93
CA ARG A 87 -12.62 18.62 -14.35
C ARG A 87 -14.03 19.04 -14.73
N ARG A 88 -15.02 18.71 -13.90
CA ARG A 88 -16.41 19.15 -14.06
C ARG A 88 -16.54 20.68 -13.96
N GLY A 89 -15.71 21.32 -13.14
CA GLY A 89 -15.63 22.78 -13.00
C GLY A 89 -14.92 23.50 -14.14
N GLY A 90 -14.52 22.78 -15.21
CA GLY A 90 -13.85 23.37 -16.39
C GLY A 90 -12.34 23.53 -16.25
N TRP A 91 -11.75 23.06 -15.15
CA TRP A 91 -10.30 23.02 -14.94
C TRP A 91 -9.68 21.73 -15.47
N SER A 92 -8.36 21.70 -15.66
CA SER A 92 -7.64 20.53 -16.16
C SER A 92 -6.85 19.84 -15.04
N ALA A 93 -6.69 18.51 -15.17
CA ALA A 93 -5.77 17.71 -14.39
C ALA A 93 -4.77 17.03 -15.33
N TRP A 94 -3.48 17.25 -15.10
CA TRP A 94 -2.39 16.77 -15.95
C TRP A 94 -1.49 15.79 -15.19
N LEU A 95 -1.13 14.69 -15.82
CA LEU A 95 -0.01 13.87 -15.41
C LEU A 95 1.22 14.27 -16.22
N LEU A 96 2.29 14.70 -15.56
CA LEU A 96 3.52 15.13 -16.20
C LEU A 96 4.66 14.15 -15.91
N PRO A 97 4.92 13.17 -16.80
CA PRO A 97 5.97 12.15 -16.60
C PRO A 97 7.39 12.73 -16.51
N GLU A 98 7.62 13.91 -17.05
CA GLU A 98 8.91 14.60 -17.06
C GLU A 98 9.24 15.25 -15.72
N LEU A 99 8.25 15.49 -14.86
CA LEU A 99 8.47 16.06 -13.53
C LEU A 99 9.21 15.06 -12.64
N LYS A 100 10.47 15.37 -12.38
CA LYS A 100 11.36 14.60 -11.51
C LYS A 100 11.44 15.23 -10.13
N GLY A 101 12.02 14.49 -9.17
CA GLY A 101 12.29 15.02 -7.83
C GLY A 101 11.12 14.87 -6.85
N SER A 102 10.07 14.14 -7.23
CA SER A 102 8.95 13.85 -6.35
C SER A 102 9.09 12.43 -5.79
N PHE A 103 9.57 12.34 -4.55
CA PHE A 103 9.93 11.08 -3.89
C PHE A 103 8.97 10.71 -2.79
N GLU A 104 8.82 9.40 -2.56
CA GLU A 104 8.07 8.85 -1.44
C GLU A 104 8.70 7.55 -0.94
N GLU A 105 8.24 7.05 0.19
CA GLU A 105 8.61 5.74 0.72
C GLU A 105 7.47 4.75 0.55
N CYS A 106 7.76 3.58 -0.05
CA CYS A 106 6.79 2.50 -0.16
C CYS A 106 6.69 1.68 1.13
N PRO A 107 5.61 0.90 1.33
CA PRO A 107 5.49 -0.02 2.45
C PRO A 107 6.65 -1.02 2.49
N PRO A 108 7.20 -1.31 3.69
CA PRO A 108 8.35 -2.18 3.84
C PRO A 108 8.02 -3.67 3.67
N SER A 109 6.76 -4.06 3.84
CA SER A 109 6.32 -5.46 3.77
C SER A 109 5.03 -5.64 2.97
N MET A 110 4.78 -6.87 2.53
CA MET A 110 3.52 -7.24 1.85
C MET A 110 2.30 -7.06 2.78
N ILE A 111 2.45 -7.28 4.08
CA ILE A 111 1.37 -7.10 5.05
C ILE A 111 1.03 -5.62 5.22
N ASP A 112 2.04 -4.76 5.37
CA ASP A 112 1.82 -3.30 5.45
C ASP A 112 1.20 -2.76 4.16
N PHE A 113 1.64 -3.27 3.02
CA PHE A 113 1.03 -2.98 1.73
C PHE A 113 -0.46 -3.37 1.73
N ALA A 114 -0.80 -4.59 2.16
CA ALA A 114 -2.18 -5.07 2.20
C ALA A 114 -3.06 -4.27 3.17
N VAL A 115 -2.53 -3.80 4.31
CA VAL A 115 -3.25 -2.94 5.26
C VAL A 115 -3.61 -1.60 4.61
N ARG A 116 -2.68 -0.98 3.88
CA ARG A 116 -2.91 0.24 3.12
C ARG A 116 -3.93 0.02 1.98
N ASP A 117 -3.75 -1.07 1.25
CA ASP A 117 -4.55 -1.44 0.08
C ASP A 117 -6.03 -1.70 0.45
N ARG A 118 -6.30 -2.25 1.64
CA ARG A 118 -7.67 -2.45 2.13
C ARG A 118 -8.47 -1.14 2.20
N ARG A 119 -7.86 -0.07 2.66
CA ARG A 119 -8.51 1.25 2.72
C ARG A 119 -8.76 1.81 1.32
N TRP A 120 -7.80 1.66 0.43
CA TRP A 120 -7.96 2.06 -0.97
C TRP A 120 -9.03 1.24 -1.68
N CYS A 121 -9.11 -0.06 -1.39
CA CYS A 121 -10.19 -0.91 -1.88
C CYS A 121 -11.56 -0.36 -1.47
N GLN A 122 -11.76 -0.02 -0.20
CA GLN A 122 -13.03 0.55 0.27
C GLN A 122 -13.35 1.87 -0.43
N GLY A 123 -12.39 2.79 -0.54
CA GLY A 123 -12.58 4.07 -1.25
C GLY A 123 -12.98 3.86 -2.71
N ASN A 124 -12.31 2.93 -3.41
CA ASN A 124 -12.65 2.61 -4.79
C ASN A 124 -14.04 1.94 -4.92
N MET A 125 -14.45 1.11 -3.94
CA MET A 125 -15.83 0.58 -3.93
C MET A 125 -16.87 1.68 -3.69
N GLN A 126 -16.57 2.72 -2.90
CA GLN A 126 -17.43 3.88 -2.75
C GLN A 126 -17.63 4.65 -4.08
N HIS A 127 -16.67 4.60 -4.99
CA HIS A 127 -16.77 5.22 -6.31
C HIS A 127 -17.93 4.65 -7.15
N MET A 128 -18.46 3.46 -6.86
CA MET A 128 -19.67 2.95 -7.52
C MET A 128 -20.86 3.92 -7.35
N LYS A 129 -20.96 4.60 -6.20
CA LYS A 129 -21.98 5.62 -5.97
C LYS A 129 -21.68 6.95 -6.66
N VAL A 130 -20.40 7.29 -6.80
CA VAL A 130 -19.96 8.53 -7.45
C VAL A 130 -20.07 8.43 -8.96
N LEU A 131 -19.80 7.25 -9.53
CA LEU A 131 -19.82 6.97 -10.98
C LEU A 131 -21.10 7.41 -11.69
N VAL A 132 -22.24 7.27 -11.02
CA VAL A 132 -23.57 7.63 -11.56
C VAL A 132 -23.91 9.11 -11.41
N SER A 133 -23.05 9.93 -10.82
CA SER A 133 -23.27 11.36 -10.60
C SER A 133 -23.35 12.12 -11.93
N LYS A 134 -24.25 13.10 -11.99
CA LYS A 134 -24.47 13.93 -13.19
C LYS A 134 -23.30 14.91 -13.43
N GLY A 135 -23.01 15.18 -14.70
CA GLY A 135 -22.05 16.19 -15.12
C GLY A 135 -20.57 15.77 -15.04
N LEU A 136 -20.26 14.51 -14.71
CA LEU A 136 -18.89 14.02 -14.74
C LEU A 136 -18.41 13.77 -16.18
N HIS A 137 -17.17 14.13 -16.44
CA HIS A 137 -16.52 13.88 -17.73
C HIS A 137 -16.40 12.37 -18.00
N PRO A 138 -16.55 11.90 -19.25
CA PRO A 138 -16.42 10.44 -19.58
C PRO A 138 -15.12 9.82 -19.12
N VAL A 139 -13.98 10.51 -19.31
CA VAL A 139 -12.65 10.01 -18.87
C VAL A 139 -12.61 9.85 -17.35
N SER A 140 -13.20 10.78 -16.57
CA SER A 140 -13.29 10.64 -15.11
C SER A 140 -14.09 9.39 -14.70
N ARG A 141 -15.15 9.05 -15.46
CA ARG A 141 -15.90 7.79 -15.24
C ARG A 141 -15.06 6.55 -15.54
N VAL A 142 -14.22 6.61 -16.59
CA VAL A 142 -13.27 5.54 -16.91
C VAL A 142 -12.28 5.36 -15.76
N HIS A 143 -11.77 6.43 -15.16
CA HIS A 143 -10.89 6.36 -13.99
C HIS A 143 -11.57 5.66 -12.81
N PHE A 144 -12.83 5.97 -12.50
CA PHE A 144 -13.57 5.27 -11.46
C PHE A 144 -13.77 3.78 -11.79
N ILE A 145 -14.12 3.45 -13.02
CA ILE A 145 -14.26 2.05 -13.46
C ILE A 145 -12.93 1.30 -13.32
N ILE A 146 -11.83 1.87 -13.75
CA ILE A 146 -10.48 1.28 -13.59
C ILE A 146 -10.17 1.06 -12.11
N GLY A 147 -10.43 2.07 -11.25
CA GLY A 147 -10.23 1.96 -9.81
C GLY A 147 -11.08 0.85 -9.16
N ILE A 148 -12.35 0.74 -9.52
CA ILE A 148 -13.25 -0.33 -9.06
C ILE A 148 -12.76 -1.70 -9.55
N MET A 149 -12.46 -1.81 -10.85
CA MET A 149 -12.04 -3.06 -11.47
C MET A 149 -10.67 -3.54 -10.98
N SER A 150 -9.79 -2.64 -10.55
CA SER A 150 -8.50 -3.04 -9.97
C SER A 150 -8.64 -3.93 -8.73
N TYR A 151 -9.76 -3.84 -8.01
CA TYR A 151 -10.09 -4.69 -6.87
C TYR A 151 -11.07 -5.82 -7.21
N LEU A 152 -12.13 -5.53 -8.00
CA LEU A 152 -13.09 -6.56 -8.40
C LEU A 152 -12.46 -7.67 -9.26
N SER A 153 -11.39 -7.38 -9.99
CA SER A 153 -10.66 -8.39 -10.75
C SER A 153 -10.16 -9.56 -9.90
N SER A 154 -9.83 -9.33 -8.63
CA SER A 154 -9.33 -10.38 -7.73
C SER A 154 -10.39 -11.43 -7.36
N PRO A 155 -11.58 -11.10 -6.86
CA PRO A 155 -12.63 -12.09 -6.66
C PRO A 155 -13.14 -12.71 -7.97
N LEU A 156 -13.13 -11.99 -9.09
CA LEU A 156 -13.45 -12.56 -10.40
C LEU A 156 -12.41 -13.60 -10.83
N TRP A 157 -11.12 -13.31 -10.64
CA TRP A 157 -10.05 -14.27 -10.91
C TRP A 157 -10.15 -15.50 -9.99
N LEU A 158 -10.40 -15.30 -8.68
CA LEU A 158 -10.64 -16.40 -7.75
C LEU A 158 -11.83 -17.26 -8.20
N SER A 159 -12.95 -16.63 -8.59
CA SER A 159 -14.12 -17.34 -9.08
C SER A 159 -13.82 -18.12 -10.37
N PHE A 160 -13.06 -17.54 -11.28
CA PHE A 160 -12.63 -18.22 -12.50
C PHE A 160 -11.80 -19.48 -12.19
N LEU A 161 -10.88 -19.40 -11.23
CA LEU A 161 -10.07 -20.54 -10.80
C LEU A 161 -10.94 -21.64 -10.15
N LEU A 162 -11.90 -21.24 -9.30
CA LEU A 162 -12.81 -22.19 -8.65
C LEU A 162 -13.73 -22.88 -9.66
N VAL A 163 -14.29 -22.14 -10.61
CA VAL A 163 -15.12 -22.70 -11.68
C VAL A 163 -14.29 -23.61 -12.58
N GLY A 164 -13.08 -23.21 -12.93
CA GLY A 164 -12.16 -24.04 -13.73
C GLY A 164 -11.81 -25.35 -13.02
N LEU A 165 -11.54 -25.29 -11.70
CA LEU A 165 -11.27 -26.47 -10.89
C LEU A 165 -12.51 -27.36 -10.81
N ALA A 166 -13.69 -26.78 -10.52
CA ALA A 166 -14.95 -27.54 -10.43
C ALA A 166 -15.27 -28.24 -11.77
N THR A 167 -15.07 -27.57 -12.90
CA THR A 167 -15.25 -28.14 -14.23
C THR A 167 -14.27 -29.31 -14.48
N ALA A 168 -12.98 -29.15 -14.10
CA ALA A 168 -12.00 -30.19 -14.26
C ALA A 168 -12.30 -31.43 -13.38
N LEU A 169 -12.76 -31.21 -12.15
CA LEU A 169 -13.18 -32.30 -11.26
C LEU A 169 -14.47 -32.96 -11.76
N GLY A 170 -15.43 -32.18 -12.23
CA GLY A 170 -16.69 -32.69 -12.78
C GLY A 170 -16.49 -33.61 -13.97
N ARG A 171 -15.55 -33.30 -14.86
CA ARG A 171 -15.21 -34.16 -16.02
C ARG A 171 -14.67 -35.53 -15.61
N ASN A 172 -14.04 -35.65 -14.45
CA ASN A 172 -13.54 -36.93 -13.96
C ASN A 172 -14.63 -37.75 -13.21
N ILE A 173 -15.64 -37.07 -12.68
CA ILE A 173 -16.75 -37.72 -11.95
C ILE A 173 -17.87 -38.11 -12.95
N PHE A 174 -18.19 -37.20 -13.86
CA PHE A 174 -19.22 -37.42 -14.88
C PHE A 174 -18.54 -37.75 -16.20
N GLN A 175 -18.54 -39.02 -16.60
CA GLN A 175 -18.01 -39.42 -17.91
C GLN A 175 -18.84 -38.77 -19.03
N PRO A 176 -18.18 -38.22 -20.07
CA PRO A 176 -18.93 -37.61 -21.17
C PRO A 176 -19.76 -38.68 -21.89
N GLU A 177 -21.03 -38.40 -22.12
CA GLU A 177 -21.87 -39.20 -23.00
C GLU A 177 -21.42 -38.98 -24.45
N TYR A 178 -20.74 -39.96 -25.01
CA TYR A 178 -20.30 -39.91 -26.41
C TYR A 178 -21.43 -40.09 -27.39
N PHE A 179 -22.55 -40.70 -26.97
CA PHE A 179 -23.73 -40.97 -27.79
C PHE A 179 -24.98 -40.36 -27.11
N PRO A 180 -25.17 -39.02 -27.25
CA PRO A 180 -26.26 -38.31 -26.53
C PRO A 180 -27.67 -38.65 -27.01
N THR A 181 -27.78 -39.31 -28.18
CA THR A 181 -29.05 -39.78 -28.71
C THR A 181 -28.93 -41.21 -29.25
N TYR A 182 -29.97 -42.03 -29.07
CA TYR A 182 -30.03 -43.43 -29.46
C TYR A 182 -29.77 -43.70 -30.98
N TYR A 183 -29.79 -42.66 -31.80
CA TYR A 183 -29.69 -42.75 -33.28
C TYR A 183 -28.43 -42.17 -33.85
N THR A 184 -27.45 -41.72 -33.04
CA THR A 184 -26.17 -41.24 -33.56
C THR A 184 -25.23 -42.40 -33.84
N LEU A 185 -24.86 -42.59 -35.10
CA LEU A 185 -23.90 -43.61 -35.55
C LEU A 185 -22.45 -43.24 -35.23
N PHE A 186 -22.19 -41.95 -34.89
CA PHE A 186 -20.85 -41.46 -34.63
C PHE A 186 -20.81 -40.78 -33.22
N PRO A 187 -19.72 -41.01 -32.46
CA PRO A 187 -19.58 -40.37 -31.15
C PRO A 187 -19.38 -38.86 -31.29
N THR A 188 -20.04 -38.10 -30.44
CA THR A 188 -19.80 -36.66 -30.25
C THR A 188 -18.63 -36.47 -29.33
N TRP A 189 -17.49 -36.14 -29.86
CA TRP A 189 -16.29 -35.86 -29.07
C TRP A 189 -16.40 -34.51 -28.40
N PRO A 190 -16.03 -34.37 -27.10
CA PRO A 190 -15.92 -33.06 -26.47
C PRO A 190 -14.90 -32.21 -27.21
N ILE A 191 -15.33 -31.09 -27.78
CA ILE A 191 -14.45 -30.15 -28.47
C ILE A 191 -13.69 -29.37 -27.40
N PHE A 192 -12.36 -29.51 -27.41
CA PHE A 192 -11.46 -28.67 -26.60
C PHE A 192 -10.61 -27.81 -27.52
N ASP A 193 -10.87 -26.52 -27.54
CA ASP A 193 -10.09 -25.54 -28.30
C ASP A 193 -8.74 -25.26 -27.61
N LYS A 194 -7.78 -26.13 -27.88
CA LYS A 194 -6.40 -25.96 -27.37
C LYS A 194 -5.73 -24.70 -27.89
N PHE A 195 -5.93 -24.41 -29.19
CA PHE A 195 -5.31 -23.25 -29.82
C PHE A 195 -5.81 -21.94 -29.23
N GLY A 196 -7.11 -21.75 -29.10
CA GLY A 196 -7.71 -20.56 -28.49
C GLY A 196 -7.27 -20.39 -27.03
N THR A 197 -7.24 -21.48 -26.25
CA THR A 197 -6.81 -21.44 -24.83
C THR A 197 -5.34 -21.04 -24.70
N ILE A 198 -4.44 -21.63 -25.49
CA ILE A 198 -3.01 -21.31 -25.45
C ILE A 198 -2.78 -19.88 -25.97
N SER A 199 -3.45 -19.47 -27.04
CA SER A 199 -3.34 -18.12 -27.59
C SER A 199 -3.79 -17.06 -26.60
N LEU A 200 -4.91 -17.27 -25.89
CA LEU A 200 -5.38 -16.37 -24.85
C LEU A 200 -4.40 -16.28 -23.70
N PHE A 201 -3.83 -17.40 -23.27
CA PHE A 201 -2.82 -17.42 -22.22
C PHE A 201 -1.57 -16.67 -22.63
N VAL A 202 -1.02 -16.94 -23.83
CA VAL A 202 0.17 -16.27 -24.36
C VAL A 202 -0.07 -14.76 -24.50
N LEU A 203 -1.23 -14.34 -25.02
CA LEU A 203 -1.59 -12.94 -25.14
C LEU A 203 -1.67 -12.27 -23.77
N SER A 204 -2.31 -12.93 -22.80
CA SER A 204 -2.41 -12.40 -21.42
C SER A 204 -1.02 -12.24 -20.77
N MET A 205 -0.15 -13.25 -20.90
CA MET A 205 1.21 -13.17 -20.38
C MET A 205 2.04 -12.12 -21.10
N PHE A 206 1.89 -11.99 -22.41
CA PHE A 206 2.53 -10.93 -23.19
C PHE A 206 2.12 -9.55 -22.68
N MET A 207 0.83 -9.28 -22.51
CA MET A 207 0.33 -8.00 -22.01
C MET A 207 0.86 -7.66 -20.62
N LEU A 208 1.03 -8.65 -19.73
CA LEU A 208 1.56 -8.46 -18.38
C LEU A 208 3.07 -8.23 -18.35
N VAL A 209 3.83 -8.91 -19.21
CA VAL A 209 5.29 -8.94 -19.13
C VAL A 209 5.95 -7.98 -20.11
N PHE A 210 5.34 -7.70 -21.25
CA PHE A 210 5.87 -6.82 -22.28
C PHE A 210 6.26 -5.42 -21.80
N PRO A 211 5.46 -4.69 -20.96
CA PRO A 211 5.86 -3.38 -20.47
C PRO A 211 7.16 -3.42 -19.65
N LYS A 212 7.46 -4.54 -18.98
CA LYS A 212 8.69 -4.73 -18.20
C LYS A 212 9.91 -4.80 -19.09
N PHE A 213 9.83 -5.57 -20.17
CA PHE A 213 10.89 -5.62 -21.17
C PHE A 213 11.03 -4.30 -21.94
N LEU A 214 9.92 -3.63 -22.22
CA LEU A 214 9.95 -2.31 -22.85
C LEU A 214 10.70 -1.30 -21.98
N GLY A 215 10.50 -1.31 -20.64
CA GLY A 215 11.27 -0.52 -19.69
C GLY A 215 12.76 -0.80 -19.78
N LEU A 216 13.13 -2.07 -19.84
CA LEU A 216 14.52 -2.48 -20.00
C LEU A 216 15.14 -1.98 -21.33
N ILE A 217 14.39 -2.08 -22.42
CA ILE A 217 14.81 -1.58 -23.74
C ILE A 217 15.07 -0.07 -23.72
N VAL A 218 14.22 0.71 -23.03
CA VAL A 218 14.42 2.16 -22.89
C VAL A 218 15.73 2.48 -22.16
N TYR A 219 16.08 1.72 -21.11
CA TYR A 219 17.38 1.87 -20.46
C TYR A 219 18.55 1.46 -21.37
N LEU A 220 18.35 0.47 -22.28
CA LEU A 220 19.31 0.10 -23.31
C LEU A 220 19.60 1.26 -24.26
N THR A 221 18.55 1.82 -24.83
CA THR A 221 18.68 2.89 -25.84
C THR A 221 19.28 4.17 -25.26
N GLN A 222 19.08 4.43 -23.97
CA GLN A 222 19.64 5.58 -23.26
C GLN A 222 21.06 5.34 -22.69
N ASN A 223 21.60 4.13 -22.85
CA ASN A 223 22.93 3.72 -22.33
C ASN A 223 23.09 3.92 -20.80
N LYS A 224 21.98 3.77 -20.03
CA LYS A 224 21.91 4.05 -18.57
C LYS A 224 21.97 2.78 -17.70
N PHE A 225 22.45 1.65 -18.21
CA PHE A 225 22.48 0.40 -17.43
C PHE A 225 23.34 0.47 -16.18
N LYS A 226 24.39 1.28 -16.20
CA LYS A 226 25.28 1.46 -15.02
C LYS A 226 24.47 1.93 -13.79
N ASP A 227 23.41 2.70 -14.04
CA ASP A 227 22.57 3.28 -12.98
C ASP A 227 21.60 2.25 -12.34
N ILE A 228 21.43 1.08 -12.94
CA ILE A 228 20.54 0.00 -12.47
C ILE A 228 21.28 -1.34 -12.27
N GLY A 229 22.57 -1.29 -11.93
CA GLY A 229 23.40 -2.47 -11.64
C GLY A 229 24.07 -3.12 -12.84
N GLY A 230 24.14 -2.43 -14.00
CA GLY A 230 24.69 -2.93 -15.25
C GLY A 230 23.70 -3.82 -16.02
N PHE A 231 24.06 -4.20 -17.25
CA PHE A 231 23.19 -5.00 -18.13
C PHE A 231 22.71 -6.31 -17.47
N PHE A 232 23.65 -7.13 -17.00
CA PHE A 232 23.30 -8.40 -16.34
C PHE A 232 22.55 -8.19 -15.03
N GLY A 233 22.88 -7.14 -14.26
CA GLY A 233 22.17 -6.76 -13.05
C GLY A 233 20.72 -6.38 -13.33
N ALA A 234 20.46 -5.60 -14.37
CA ALA A 234 19.14 -5.21 -14.81
C ALA A 234 18.30 -6.40 -15.28
N VAL A 235 18.84 -7.22 -16.19
CA VAL A 235 18.13 -8.40 -16.73
C VAL A 235 17.75 -9.37 -15.62
N LYS A 236 18.70 -9.75 -14.75
CA LYS A 236 18.39 -10.66 -13.63
C LYS A 236 17.40 -10.07 -12.63
N SER A 237 17.42 -8.75 -12.45
CA SER A 237 16.45 -8.06 -11.57
C SER A 237 15.05 -8.11 -12.16
N VAL A 238 14.89 -7.87 -13.46
CA VAL A 238 13.59 -7.98 -14.15
C VAL A 238 13.05 -9.42 -14.07
N LEU A 239 13.90 -10.43 -14.32
CA LEU A 239 13.48 -11.83 -14.22
C LEU A 239 13.09 -12.22 -12.80
N ALA A 240 13.89 -11.82 -11.81
CA ALA A 240 13.58 -12.08 -10.39
C ALA A 240 12.30 -11.36 -9.94
N GLU A 241 12.06 -10.14 -10.43
CA GLU A 241 10.83 -9.39 -10.16
C GLU A 241 9.62 -10.09 -10.79
N ILE A 242 9.72 -10.60 -12.03
CA ILE A 242 8.64 -11.36 -12.67
C ILE A 242 8.29 -12.59 -11.84
N VAL A 243 9.29 -13.36 -11.40
CA VAL A 243 9.05 -14.54 -10.54
C VAL A 243 8.42 -14.14 -9.21
N PHE A 244 8.93 -13.10 -8.56
CA PHE A 244 8.35 -12.60 -7.30
C PHE A 244 6.90 -12.13 -7.49
N SER A 245 6.62 -11.38 -8.56
CA SER A 245 5.27 -10.92 -8.90
C SER A 245 4.32 -12.09 -9.17
N ALA A 246 4.77 -13.12 -9.91
CA ALA A 246 3.95 -14.30 -10.19
C ALA A 246 3.59 -15.08 -8.92
N LEU A 247 4.53 -15.22 -7.98
CA LEU A 247 4.28 -15.89 -6.70
C LEU A 247 3.45 -15.03 -5.74
N SER A 248 3.58 -13.71 -5.81
CA SER A 248 2.85 -12.76 -4.95
C SER A 248 1.42 -12.50 -5.43
N ALA A 249 1.15 -12.60 -6.73
CA ALA A 249 -0.15 -12.33 -7.32
C ALA A 249 -1.30 -13.14 -6.68
N PRO A 250 -1.22 -14.47 -6.48
CA PRO A 250 -2.29 -15.22 -5.83
C PRO A 250 -2.47 -14.86 -4.36
N ILE A 251 -1.40 -14.43 -3.67
CA ILE A 251 -1.49 -13.94 -2.29
C ILE A 251 -2.30 -12.64 -2.26
N MET A 252 -1.99 -11.69 -3.15
CA MET A 252 -2.73 -10.44 -3.26
C MET A 252 -4.17 -10.65 -3.74
N MET A 253 -4.41 -11.59 -4.66
CA MET A 253 -5.77 -12.00 -5.06
C MET A 253 -6.60 -12.42 -3.84
N MET A 254 -6.04 -13.22 -2.94
CA MET A 254 -6.75 -13.64 -1.72
C MET A 254 -7.02 -12.48 -0.76
N PHE A 255 -6.05 -11.57 -0.55
CA PHE A 255 -6.26 -10.39 0.27
C PHE A 255 -7.35 -9.49 -0.31
N GLN A 256 -7.23 -9.12 -1.58
CA GLN A 256 -8.18 -8.20 -2.23
C GLN A 256 -9.58 -8.82 -2.36
N SER A 257 -9.68 -10.12 -2.64
CA SER A 257 -10.96 -10.84 -2.61
C SER A 257 -11.60 -10.74 -1.23
N LYS A 258 -10.84 -11.01 -0.17
CA LYS A 258 -11.31 -10.83 1.20
C LYS A 258 -11.77 -9.40 1.48
N PHE A 259 -11.00 -8.38 1.04
CA PHE A 259 -11.37 -6.98 1.25
C PHE A 259 -12.69 -6.64 0.57
N VAL A 260 -12.88 -7.07 -0.67
CA VAL A 260 -14.12 -6.87 -1.42
C VAL A 260 -15.30 -7.57 -0.72
N PHE A 261 -15.12 -8.83 -0.29
CA PHE A 261 -16.16 -9.54 0.46
C PHE A 261 -16.49 -8.87 1.80
N ASP A 262 -15.49 -8.45 2.57
CA ASP A 262 -15.68 -7.73 3.83
C ASP A 262 -16.52 -6.45 3.59
N ILE A 263 -16.20 -5.67 2.55
CA ILE A 263 -16.92 -4.43 2.20
C ILE A 263 -18.37 -4.73 1.83
N PHE A 264 -18.65 -5.74 0.99
CA PHE A 264 -20.00 -6.12 0.64
C PHE A 264 -20.78 -6.71 1.83
N ALA A 265 -20.09 -7.34 2.78
CA ALA A 265 -20.67 -7.79 4.05
C ALA A 265 -20.90 -6.67 5.07
N GLY A 266 -20.56 -5.43 4.75
CA GLY A 266 -20.76 -4.28 5.63
C GLY A 266 -19.65 -4.06 6.68
N ILE A 267 -18.48 -4.69 6.51
CA ILE A 267 -17.35 -4.57 7.43
C ILE A 267 -16.45 -3.41 6.98
N ASP A 268 -16.39 -2.36 7.79
CA ASP A 268 -15.56 -1.18 7.53
C ASP A 268 -14.06 -1.48 7.70
N ALA A 269 -13.22 -0.85 6.86
CA ALA A 269 -11.77 -0.99 6.94
C ALA A 269 -11.18 -0.31 8.18
N GLY A 270 -11.84 0.74 8.69
CA GLY A 270 -11.33 1.58 9.76
C GLY A 270 -10.10 2.39 9.35
N TRP A 271 -9.62 3.22 10.27
CA TRP A 271 -8.37 3.97 10.11
C TRP A 271 -7.30 3.42 11.03
N ASN A 272 -6.34 2.68 10.47
CA ASN A 272 -5.15 2.23 11.20
C ASN A 272 -3.92 3.00 10.72
N THR A 273 -3.06 3.42 11.63
CA THR A 273 -1.76 4.01 11.31
C THR A 273 -0.90 2.97 10.60
N GLN A 274 -0.20 3.40 9.54
CA GLN A 274 0.72 2.53 8.82
C GLN A 274 2.01 2.35 9.63
N ASN A 275 2.46 1.11 9.77
CA ASN A 275 3.81 0.85 10.24
C ASN A 275 4.81 1.27 9.16
N ARG A 276 5.80 2.10 9.55
CA ARG A 276 6.86 2.59 8.66
C ARG A 276 8.21 1.97 8.97
N ASP A 277 8.32 1.18 10.03
CA ASP A 277 9.57 0.59 10.49
C ASP A 277 9.89 -0.69 9.71
N GLU A 278 11.15 -0.87 9.31
CA GLU A 278 11.64 -2.06 8.60
C GLU A 278 12.03 -3.19 9.56
N THR A 279 11.23 -3.43 10.61
CA THR A 279 11.51 -4.46 11.62
C THR A 279 11.36 -5.89 11.07
N GLY A 280 10.77 -6.04 9.89
CA GLY A 280 10.46 -7.33 9.28
C GLY A 280 9.22 -7.99 9.87
N THR A 281 8.61 -8.89 9.10
CA THR A 281 7.42 -9.64 9.52
C THR A 281 7.82 -10.84 10.38
N SER A 282 7.27 -10.94 11.60
CA SER A 282 7.47 -12.09 12.48
C SER A 282 6.73 -13.34 11.99
N PHE A 283 7.17 -14.53 12.40
CA PHE A 283 6.46 -15.77 12.06
C PHE A 283 5.02 -15.77 12.57
N ARG A 284 4.79 -15.28 13.79
CA ARG A 284 3.44 -15.22 14.40
C ARG A 284 2.50 -14.34 13.57
N GLU A 285 2.98 -13.21 13.11
CA GLU A 285 2.22 -12.29 12.26
C GLU A 285 1.98 -12.89 10.87
N ALA A 286 3.02 -13.43 10.23
CA ALA A 286 2.91 -14.09 8.94
C ALA A 286 1.92 -15.26 9.00
N TRP A 287 1.98 -16.11 10.04
CA TRP A 287 1.04 -17.18 10.26
C TRP A 287 -0.40 -16.69 10.43
N ALA A 288 -0.61 -15.67 11.25
CA ALA A 288 -1.93 -15.11 11.49
C ALA A 288 -2.59 -14.58 10.19
N ARG A 289 -1.79 -13.99 9.28
CA ARG A 289 -2.28 -13.40 8.02
C ARG A 289 -2.37 -14.41 6.87
N HIS A 290 -1.45 -15.37 6.78
CA HIS A 290 -1.28 -16.22 5.60
C HIS A 290 -1.65 -17.71 5.81
N ARG A 291 -1.98 -18.17 7.03
CA ARG A 291 -2.31 -19.57 7.29
C ARG A 291 -3.35 -20.15 6.33
N TRP A 292 -4.40 -19.40 6.05
CA TRP A 292 -5.45 -19.83 5.13
C TRP A 292 -5.00 -19.86 3.67
N HIS A 293 -4.11 -18.96 3.27
CA HIS A 293 -3.49 -18.99 1.95
C HIS A 293 -2.67 -20.28 1.79
N THR A 294 -1.81 -20.59 2.77
CA THR A 294 -0.98 -21.79 2.74
C THR A 294 -1.82 -23.08 2.75
N ILE A 295 -2.85 -23.17 3.61
CA ILE A 295 -3.74 -24.33 3.67
C ILE A 295 -4.49 -24.50 2.34
N LEU A 296 -5.06 -23.42 1.79
CA LEU A 296 -5.77 -23.46 0.51
C LEU A 296 -4.85 -23.88 -0.63
N GLY A 297 -3.63 -23.32 -0.69
CA GLY A 297 -2.62 -23.70 -1.68
C GLY A 297 -2.27 -25.19 -1.61
N ALA A 298 -1.99 -25.70 -0.42
CA ALA A 298 -1.65 -27.11 -0.21
C ALA A 298 -2.84 -28.03 -0.55
N ALA A 299 -4.03 -27.73 -0.05
CA ALA A 299 -5.24 -28.52 -0.35
C ALA A 299 -5.53 -28.56 -1.85
N THR A 300 -5.49 -27.39 -2.53
CA THR A 300 -5.71 -27.31 -3.98
C THR A 300 -4.67 -28.11 -4.74
N THR A 301 -3.39 -28.05 -4.35
CA THR A 301 -2.31 -28.83 -4.97
C THR A 301 -2.61 -30.35 -4.90
N VAL A 302 -2.98 -30.84 -3.73
CA VAL A 302 -3.31 -32.27 -3.52
C VAL A 302 -4.55 -32.67 -4.34
N ILE A 303 -5.60 -31.85 -4.34
CA ILE A 303 -6.83 -32.10 -5.11
C ILE A 303 -6.54 -32.17 -6.58
N VAL A 304 -5.82 -31.18 -7.12
CA VAL A 304 -5.51 -31.11 -8.56
C VAL A 304 -4.58 -32.25 -8.97
N TRP A 305 -3.59 -32.56 -8.15
CA TRP A 305 -2.70 -33.69 -8.41
C TRP A 305 -3.46 -35.02 -8.49
N LYS A 306 -4.36 -35.26 -7.55
CA LYS A 306 -5.09 -36.53 -7.45
C LYS A 306 -6.23 -36.65 -8.46
N TYR A 307 -6.97 -35.57 -8.70
CA TYR A 307 -8.25 -35.63 -9.41
C TYR A 307 -8.28 -34.83 -10.72
N ALA A 308 -7.30 -33.98 -11.00
CA ALA A 308 -7.29 -33.11 -12.19
C ALA A 308 -5.85 -32.92 -12.71
N HIS A 309 -5.13 -34.03 -12.94
CA HIS A 309 -3.69 -34.01 -13.25
C HIS A 309 -3.33 -33.16 -14.48
N SER A 310 -4.21 -33.09 -15.46
CA SER A 310 -4.02 -32.20 -16.66
C SER A 310 -4.00 -30.71 -16.30
N LEU A 311 -4.66 -30.31 -15.22
CA LEU A 311 -4.70 -28.93 -14.74
C LEU A 311 -3.50 -28.59 -13.81
N PHE A 312 -2.77 -29.62 -13.32
CA PHE A 312 -1.74 -29.44 -12.30
C PHE A 312 -0.68 -28.42 -12.67
N TRP A 313 -0.10 -28.53 -13.86
CA TRP A 313 0.96 -27.64 -14.32
C TRP A 313 0.49 -26.19 -14.51
N TRP A 314 -0.77 -25.99 -14.88
CA TRP A 314 -1.39 -24.68 -15.03
C TRP A 314 -1.67 -24.00 -13.68
N MET A 315 -2.03 -24.79 -12.68
CA MET A 315 -2.30 -24.30 -11.32
C MET A 315 -1.03 -24.13 -10.48
N LEU A 316 0.09 -24.74 -10.88
CA LEU A 316 1.32 -24.80 -10.08
C LEU A 316 1.84 -23.40 -9.66
N PRO A 317 1.94 -22.38 -10.52
CA PRO A 317 2.40 -21.06 -10.10
C PRO A 317 1.50 -20.42 -9.01
N ILE A 318 0.20 -20.67 -9.11
CA ILE A 318 -0.80 -20.14 -8.16
C ILE A 318 -0.70 -20.86 -6.83
N THR A 319 -0.72 -22.18 -6.86
CA THR A 319 -0.69 -23.01 -5.63
C THR A 319 0.64 -22.89 -4.90
N VAL A 320 1.76 -22.84 -5.60
CA VAL A 320 3.10 -22.61 -5.01
C VAL A 320 3.17 -21.23 -4.36
N GLY A 321 2.66 -20.17 -5.03
CA GLY A 321 2.60 -18.84 -4.44
C GLY A 321 1.81 -18.81 -3.13
N LEU A 322 0.65 -19.47 -3.09
CA LEU A 322 -0.17 -19.60 -1.87
C LEU A 322 0.51 -20.43 -0.79
N MET A 323 1.10 -21.58 -1.13
CA MET A 323 1.83 -22.44 -0.17
C MET A 323 3.01 -21.71 0.45
N LEU A 324 3.75 -20.95 -0.34
CA LEU A 324 4.92 -20.20 0.09
C LEU A 324 4.59 -18.80 0.64
N SER A 325 3.32 -18.47 0.87
CA SER A 325 2.90 -17.13 1.31
C SER A 325 3.57 -16.69 2.61
N ILE A 326 3.73 -17.60 3.58
CA ILE A 326 4.41 -17.33 4.86
C ILE A 326 5.90 -17.03 4.65
N PRO A 327 6.73 -17.92 4.06
CA PRO A 327 8.14 -17.63 3.85
C PRO A 327 8.37 -16.44 2.90
N ILE A 328 7.56 -16.25 1.85
CA ILE A 328 7.65 -15.08 0.98
C ILE A 328 7.48 -13.80 1.78
N SER A 329 6.43 -13.70 2.61
CA SER A 329 6.16 -12.52 3.44
C SER A 329 7.30 -12.26 4.42
N MET A 330 7.80 -13.30 5.11
CA MET A 330 8.89 -13.17 6.08
C MET A 330 10.23 -12.79 5.45
N ILE A 331 10.61 -13.43 4.34
CA ILE A 331 11.90 -13.20 3.69
C ILE A 331 11.92 -11.84 2.99
N SER A 332 10.83 -11.49 2.31
CA SER A 332 10.77 -10.24 1.55
C SER A 332 10.68 -8.99 2.44
N SER A 333 10.14 -9.08 3.65
CA SER A 333 10.07 -7.95 4.59
C SER A 333 11.40 -7.62 5.28
N ARG A 334 12.41 -8.52 5.22
CA ARG A 334 13.67 -8.33 5.94
C ARG A 334 14.61 -7.37 5.22
N GLU A 335 15.14 -6.40 5.95
CA GLU A 335 16.18 -5.48 5.48
C GLU A 335 17.45 -6.24 5.06
N LYS A 336 17.91 -7.20 5.87
CA LYS A 336 19.10 -8.02 5.59
C LYS A 336 19.04 -8.70 4.22
N THR A 337 17.86 -9.20 3.84
CA THR A 337 17.64 -9.85 2.54
C THR A 337 17.74 -8.86 1.38
N GLY A 338 17.19 -7.66 1.57
CA GLY A 338 17.27 -6.59 0.56
C GLY A 338 18.70 -6.05 0.41
N ILE A 339 19.45 -5.89 1.49
CA ILE A 339 20.87 -5.51 1.45
C ILE A 339 21.71 -6.59 0.75
N ALA A 340 21.45 -7.87 1.02
CA ALA A 340 22.10 -8.98 0.32
C ALA A 340 21.80 -8.95 -1.18
N ALA A 341 20.55 -8.71 -1.59
CA ALA A 341 20.16 -8.56 -2.98
C ALA A 341 20.95 -7.41 -3.65
N ARG A 342 21.08 -6.26 -2.98
CA ARG A 342 21.88 -5.13 -3.47
C ARG A 342 23.35 -5.49 -3.68
N LYS A 343 23.98 -6.20 -2.73
CA LYS A 343 25.38 -6.65 -2.84
C LYS A 343 25.59 -7.51 -4.10
N HIS A 344 24.58 -8.31 -4.47
CA HIS A 344 24.59 -9.12 -5.67
C HIS A 344 24.08 -8.38 -6.93
N LYS A 345 23.95 -7.06 -6.88
CA LYS A 345 23.48 -6.19 -7.98
C LYS A 345 22.06 -6.50 -8.43
N TYR A 346 21.16 -6.90 -7.50
CA TYR A 346 19.73 -6.98 -7.73
C TYR A 346 19.02 -5.70 -7.29
N PHE A 347 18.02 -5.28 -8.05
CA PHE A 347 17.10 -4.19 -7.71
C PHE A 347 17.78 -2.89 -7.31
N ILE A 348 18.84 -2.51 -8.02
CA ILE A 348 19.52 -1.23 -7.85
C ILE A 348 18.74 -0.14 -8.56
N ILE A 349 18.61 1.02 -7.93
CA ILE A 349 18.02 2.22 -8.50
C ILE A 349 19.07 3.34 -8.58
N PRO A 350 18.97 4.27 -9.54
CA PRO A 350 19.92 5.36 -9.72
C PRO A 350 20.12 6.21 -8.48
N GLU A 351 19.07 6.43 -7.70
CA GLU A 351 19.04 7.24 -6.50
C GLU A 351 19.89 6.67 -5.35
N GLU A 352 20.22 5.38 -5.41
CA GLU A 352 21.18 4.75 -4.48
C GLU A 352 22.64 4.98 -4.86
N ILE A 353 22.90 5.29 -6.14
CA ILE A 353 24.24 5.54 -6.67
C ILE A 353 24.54 7.04 -6.62
N ARG A 354 23.54 7.85 -6.99
CA ARG A 354 23.58 9.31 -6.97
C ARG A 354 22.38 9.79 -6.16
N VAL A 355 22.62 10.05 -4.88
CA VAL A 355 21.58 10.54 -3.98
C VAL A 355 21.06 11.89 -4.50
N PRO A 356 19.76 12.07 -4.69
CA PRO A 356 19.19 13.36 -5.10
C PRO A 356 19.50 14.47 -4.10
N GLU A 357 19.79 15.68 -4.61
CA GLU A 357 20.18 16.83 -3.80
C GLU A 357 19.14 17.17 -2.72
N ILE A 358 17.86 17.15 -3.07
CA ILE A 358 16.75 17.38 -2.13
C ILE A 358 16.74 16.40 -0.94
N LEU A 359 17.18 15.16 -1.14
CA LEU A 359 17.31 14.19 -0.04
C LEU A 359 18.52 14.49 0.83
N THR A 360 19.62 14.91 0.22
CA THR A 360 20.82 15.31 0.95
C THR A 360 20.51 16.52 1.82
N GLU A 361 19.84 17.54 1.26
CA GLU A 361 19.38 18.71 2.00
C GLU A 361 18.44 18.34 3.15
N ALA A 362 17.42 17.49 2.88
CA ALA A 362 16.49 17.03 3.91
C ALA A 362 17.18 16.27 5.06
N LEU A 363 18.17 15.44 4.74
CA LEU A 363 18.98 14.73 5.74
C LEU A 363 19.87 15.68 6.53
N ASP A 364 20.44 16.69 5.89
CA ASP A 364 21.27 17.69 6.57
C ASP A 364 20.42 18.60 7.46
N PHE A 365 19.25 19.01 7.02
CA PHE A 365 18.26 19.69 7.88
C PHE A 365 17.84 18.83 9.07
N LYS A 366 17.58 17.55 8.85
CA LYS A 366 17.26 16.62 9.95
C LYS A 366 18.39 16.52 10.95
N LYS A 367 19.66 16.45 10.50
CA LYS A 367 20.83 16.46 11.37
C LYS A 367 20.96 17.78 12.15
N GLN A 368 20.79 18.93 11.47
CA GLN A 368 20.81 20.24 12.12
C GLN A 368 19.71 20.39 13.17
N LEU A 369 18.50 19.91 12.88
CA LEU A 369 17.40 19.88 13.84
C LEU A 369 17.69 18.94 15.01
N SER A 370 18.26 17.75 14.76
CA SER A 370 18.64 16.82 15.82
C SER A 370 19.80 17.35 16.68
N HIS A 371 20.72 18.12 16.12
CA HIS A 371 21.76 18.83 16.89
C HIS A 371 21.22 20.03 17.67
N ARG A 372 20.26 20.76 17.12
CA ARG A 372 19.53 21.82 17.85
C ARG A 372 18.63 21.24 18.95
N ASN A 373 18.03 20.09 18.70
CA ASN A 373 17.13 19.36 19.61
C ASN A 373 17.86 18.18 20.26
N GLY A 374 19.12 18.31 20.59
CA GLY A 374 19.89 17.30 21.34
C GLY A 374 19.29 16.91 22.69
N GLN A 375 18.22 17.56 23.09
CA GLN A 375 17.25 17.13 24.09
C GLN A 375 16.07 16.46 23.39
N LYS A 376 15.80 15.22 23.73
CA LYS A 376 14.49 14.62 23.44
C LYS A 376 13.44 15.56 24.03
N PHE A 377 12.59 16.18 23.20
CA PHE A 377 11.45 16.93 23.69
C PHE A 377 10.46 15.94 24.29
N GLY A 378 10.55 15.74 25.58
CA GLY A 378 9.64 14.93 26.38
C GLY A 378 8.76 15.80 27.27
N VAL A 379 7.94 15.16 28.08
CA VAL A 379 7.13 15.82 29.12
C VAL A 379 8.01 16.65 30.06
N GLU A 380 9.24 16.21 30.32
CA GLU A 380 10.24 16.91 31.12
C GLU A 380 10.47 18.34 30.64
N ASN A 381 10.71 18.54 29.35
CA ASN A 381 10.93 19.87 28.78
C ASN A 381 9.71 20.79 28.94
N ILE A 382 8.49 20.22 28.85
CA ILE A 382 7.25 20.97 29.06
C ILE A 382 7.09 21.34 30.54
N VAL A 383 7.55 20.49 31.45
CA VAL A 383 7.51 20.75 32.89
C VAL A 383 8.55 21.78 33.30
N ASP A 384 9.75 21.72 32.75
CA ASP A 384 10.87 22.59 33.12
C ASP A 384 10.78 24.01 32.55
N ASP A 385 10.21 24.16 31.33
CA ASP A 385 10.11 25.44 30.62
C ASP A 385 8.68 26.01 30.71
N SER A 386 8.52 27.15 31.40
CA SER A 386 7.24 27.81 31.57
C SER A 386 6.61 28.30 30.28
N VAL A 387 7.42 28.68 29.28
CA VAL A 387 6.91 29.13 27.97
C VAL A 387 6.39 27.94 27.17
N LEU A 388 7.13 26.84 27.14
CA LEU A 388 6.68 25.59 26.50
C LEU A 388 5.44 25.02 27.16
N ASN A 389 5.38 25.06 28.49
CA ASN A 389 4.20 24.65 29.27
C ASN A 389 2.96 25.45 28.88
N ALA A 390 3.05 26.78 28.88
CA ALA A 390 1.97 27.67 28.51
C ALA A 390 1.53 27.47 27.06
N LEU A 391 2.48 27.37 26.11
CA LEU A 391 2.19 27.11 24.70
C LEU A 391 1.51 25.76 24.49
N HIS A 392 2.01 24.70 25.13
CA HIS A 392 1.40 23.37 25.04
C HIS A 392 -0.05 23.40 25.52
N ILE A 393 -0.31 23.98 26.67
CA ILE A 393 -1.66 24.08 27.24
C ILE A 393 -2.60 24.89 26.34
N LEU A 394 -2.10 25.97 25.74
CA LEU A 394 -2.86 26.82 24.83
C LEU A 394 -3.24 26.10 23.52
N MET A 395 -2.41 25.15 23.08
CA MET A 395 -2.63 24.34 21.89
C MET A 395 -3.56 23.14 22.13
N LEU A 396 -3.87 22.80 23.40
CA LEU A 396 -4.81 21.71 23.66
C LEU A 396 -6.23 22.09 23.21
N PRO A 397 -6.95 21.16 22.55
CA PRO A 397 -8.30 21.44 22.05
C PRO A 397 -9.27 21.72 23.21
N VAL A 398 -9.85 22.90 23.22
CA VAL A 398 -10.79 23.36 24.31
C VAL A 398 -12.09 22.53 24.32
N ASN A 399 -12.50 21.94 23.18
CA ASN A 399 -13.76 21.20 23.01
C ASN A 399 -13.63 19.94 22.14
N GLY A 400 -12.43 19.34 22.03
CA GLY A 400 -12.22 18.09 21.29
C GLY A 400 -12.34 16.85 22.18
N PRO A 401 -12.64 15.68 21.62
CA PRO A 401 -12.54 14.45 22.39
C PRO A 401 -11.07 14.27 22.82
N ALA A 402 -10.85 14.30 24.14
CA ALA A 402 -9.56 13.89 24.69
C ALA A 402 -9.32 12.41 24.34
N PRO A 403 -8.08 12.01 24.06
CA PRO A 403 -7.77 10.60 23.91
C PRO A 403 -8.22 9.83 25.14
N GLU A 404 -8.87 8.69 24.96
CA GLU A 404 -9.20 7.79 26.07
C GLU A 404 -7.90 7.21 26.63
N PHE A 405 -7.54 7.62 27.82
CA PHE A 405 -6.47 7.00 28.62
C PHE A 405 -7.05 6.49 29.93
N GLY A 406 -6.56 5.36 30.41
CA GLY A 406 -7.02 4.77 31.67
C GLY A 406 -6.65 5.65 32.85
N THR A 407 -7.56 5.82 33.82
CA THR A 407 -7.30 6.51 35.11
C THR A 407 -6.02 6.00 35.78
N LYS A 408 -5.70 4.73 35.61
CA LYS A 408 -4.50 4.08 36.13
C LYS A 408 -3.20 4.61 35.49
N ALA A 409 -3.23 4.90 34.19
CA ALA A 409 -2.07 5.48 33.48
C ALA A 409 -1.76 6.89 33.98
N LEU A 410 -2.78 7.73 34.21
CA LEU A 410 -2.61 9.08 34.74
C LEU A 410 -2.08 9.07 36.17
N GLU A 411 -2.57 8.18 37.05
CA GLU A 411 -2.08 8.07 38.40
C GLU A 411 -0.61 7.59 38.48
N MET A 412 -0.24 6.59 37.66
CA MET A 412 1.15 6.16 37.60
C MET A 412 2.07 7.25 37.04
N ALA A 413 1.59 8.00 36.05
CA ALA A 413 2.33 9.10 35.45
C ALA A 413 2.53 10.27 36.47
N LYS A 414 1.54 10.57 37.31
CA LYS A 414 1.67 11.59 38.41
C LYS A 414 2.74 11.17 39.43
N ILE A 415 2.78 9.90 39.82
CA ILE A 415 3.79 9.40 40.77
C ILE A 415 5.21 9.56 40.17
N LYS A 416 5.39 9.22 38.90
CA LYS A 416 6.67 9.39 38.21
C LYS A 416 7.05 10.87 38.07
N LEU A 417 6.09 11.72 37.79
CA LEU A 417 6.26 13.17 37.70
C LEU A 417 6.66 13.79 39.04
N GLU A 418 6.01 13.37 40.15
CA GLU A 418 6.39 13.81 41.51
C GLU A 418 7.81 13.35 41.88
N ASN A 419 8.20 12.15 41.52
CA ASN A 419 9.56 11.65 41.70
C ASN A 419 10.60 12.44 40.89
N TYR A 420 10.26 12.85 39.67
CA TYR A 420 11.08 13.72 38.85
C TYR A 420 11.27 15.09 39.48
N ILE A 421 10.18 15.71 39.95
CA ILE A 421 10.22 17.04 40.55
C ILE A 421 11.00 17.01 41.91
N ASN A 422 10.68 16.08 42.80
CA ASN A 422 11.19 16.10 44.17
C ASN A 422 12.57 15.45 44.33
N HIS A 423 12.99 14.55 43.39
CA HIS A 423 14.21 13.75 43.53
C HIS A 423 15.09 13.78 42.28
N GLY A 424 14.72 14.50 41.23
CA GLY A 424 15.50 14.58 40.00
C GLY A 424 15.65 13.22 39.26
N LEU A 425 14.76 12.24 39.53
CA LEU A 425 14.81 10.93 38.88
C LEU A 425 14.30 11.02 37.46
N GLU A 426 14.94 10.27 36.55
CA GLU A 426 14.53 10.19 35.13
C GLU A 426 13.08 9.71 35.01
N MET A 427 12.27 10.41 34.19
CA MET A 427 10.87 10.03 33.92
C MET A 427 10.80 8.96 32.83
N ASP A 428 10.85 7.69 33.20
CA ASP A 428 10.57 6.59 32.26
C ASP A 428 9.05 6.37 32.13
N LEU A 429 8.44 7.12 31.20
CA LEU A 429 7.00 7.07 30.94
C LEU A 429 6.69 6.08 29.80
N SER A 430 5.67 5.26 30.01
CA SER A 430 5.05 4.54 28.90
C SER A 430 4.29 5.52 27.99
N ARG A 431 4.04 5.13 26.73
CA ARG A 431 3.32 5.98 25.77
C ARG A 431 1.92 6.39 26.27
N GLU A 432 1.22 5.53 27.00
CA GLU A 432 -0.10 5.84 27.58
C GLU A 432 0.01 6.85 28.73
N GLU A 433 1.03 6.73 29.56
CA GLU A 433 1.33 7.66 30.65
C GLU A 433 1.74 9.04 30.11
N GLU A 434 2.56 9.08 29.07
CA GLU A 434 2.96 10.31 28.38
C GLU A 434 1.75 11.05 27.81
N ILE A 435 0.87 10.34 27.09
CA ILE A 435 -0.38 10.91 26.56
C ILE A 435 -1.26 11.43 27.69
N ALA A 436 -1.41 10.67 28.78
CA ALA A 436 -2.23 11.06 29.91
C ALA A 436 -1.75 12.36 30.56
N LEU A 437 -0.43 12.55 30.71
CA LEU A 437 0.14 13.82 31.22
C LEU A 437 -0.04 14.97 30.23
N LEU A 438 0.27 14.76 28.96
CA LEU A 438 0.16 15.80 27.93
C LEU A 438 -1.25 16.33 27.76
N TYR A 439 -2.27 15.52 28.01
CA TYR A 439 -3.68 15.93 27.96
C TYR A 439 -4.26 16.33 29.35
N SER A 440 -3.41 16.49 30.34
CA SER A 440 -3.81 16.93 31.70
C SER A 440 -3.23 18.32 32.04
N PRO A 441 -3.85 19.43 31.56
CA PRO A 441 -3.32 20.77 31.67
C PRO A 441 -3.12 21.21 33.14
N ASP A 442 -4.01 20.82 34.05
CA ASP A 442 -3.91 21.17 35.44
C ASP A 442 -2.71 20.51 36.15
N VAL A 443 -2.40 19.25 35.75
CA VAL A 443 -1.24 18.51 36.26
C VAL A 443 0.04 19.17 35.78
N LEU A 444 0.13 19.51 34.49
CA LEU A 444 1.30 20.14 33.87
C LEU A 444 1.54 21.55 34.46
N LYS A 445 0.50 22.35 34.65
CA LYS A 445 0.61 23.67 35.33
C LYS A 445 1.19 23.55 36.72
N LYS A 446 0.62 22.63 37.51
CA LYS A 446 1.05 22.40 38.90
C LYS A 446 2.51 21.93 38.93
N ALA A 447 2.86 21.00 38.07
CA ALA A 447 4.23 20.46 37.95
C ALA A 447 5.24 21.56 37.59
N ASN A 448 4.96 22.39 36.57
CA ASN A 448 5.83 23.50 36.19
C ASN A 448 5.99 24.50 37.35
N LEU A 449 4.89 24.87 38.05
CA LEU A 449 4.95 25.79 39.20
C LEU A 449 5.81 25.22 40.32
N MET A 450 5.67 23.94 40.64
CA MET A 450 6.47 23.28 41.68
C MET A 450 7.96 23.29 41.32
N LYS A 451 8.30 23.00 40.04
CA LYS A 451 9.68 23.02 39.56
C LYS A 451 10.29 24.42 39.57
N GLN A 452 9.52 25.45 39.26
CA GLN A 452 9.98 26.84 39.36
C GLN A 452 10.25 27.25 40.79
N LEU A 453 9.40 26.83 41.77
CA LEU A 453 9.61 27.09 43.18
C LEU A 453 10.84 26.37 43.73
N GLU A 454 11.13 25.15 43.28
CA GLU A 454 12.34 24.41 43.63
C GLU A 454 13.59 25.15 43.17
N ASN A 455 13.62 25.58 41.89
CA ASN A 455 14.72 26.35 41.32
C ASN A 455 14.93 27.72 42.03
N CYS A 456 13.87 28.33 42.60
CA CYS A 456 13.99 29.57 43.38
C CYS A 456 14.53 29.35 44.80
N ASN A 457 14.37 28.14 45.34
CA ASN A 457 14.89 27.82 46.68
C ASN A 457 16.37 27.36 46.68
N GLU A 458 16.91 27.03 45.51
CA GLU A 458 18.34 26.68 45.33
C GLU A 458 19.22 27.89 45.01
N LEU A 459 18.65 29.09 44.80
CA LEU A 459 19.33 30.38 44.67
C LEU A 459 19.34 31.14 45.99
#